data_67be9810aff642e40a39c72bb586fd25
#
_entry.id   67be9810aff642e40a39c72bb586fd25
#
_cell.length_a   1.000
_cell.length_b   1.000
_cell.length_c   1.000
_cell.angle_alpha   90.00
_cell.angle_beta   90.00
_cell.angle_gamma   90.00
#
_symmetry.space_group_name_H-M   'P 1'
#
loop_
_entity.id
_entity.type
_entity.pdbx_description
1 polymer ?
#
loop_
_entity_poly.entity_id
_entity_poly.type
_entity_poly.pdbx_seq_one_letter_code
_entity_poly.pdbx_strand_id
1 'polypeptide(L)'
;MTEHKIIFGDSRSLNQIKDKSVQLIITSPPYWQLKDYGTEDQIGFNDSYEEYINNLNLVWKECNRVLSDGCRLCINIGDQFARSVYYGRYKVIPIRTEIIRFCESLGMDYIGAIIWQKTTTMNTSGGGAIDRKSVV
;
A
#
# COMPACT_ATOMS: atom_id res chain seq x y z
N MET A 1 10.60 28.99 -7.08
CA MET A 1 10.66 28.02 -8.20
C MET A 1 10.47 26.62 -7.61
N THR A 2 9.64 25.80 -8.22
CA THR A 2 9.43 24.40 -7.77
C THR A 2 10.47 23.51 -8.44
N GLU A 3 11.18 22.72 -7.66
CA GLU A 3 12.13 21.74 -8.16
C GLU A 3 11.47 20.36 -8.17
N HIS A 4 11.63 19.62 -9.27
CA HIS A 4 11.15 18.25 -9.41
C HIS A 4 12.35 17.30 -9.61
N LYS A 5 12.36 16.21 -8.85
CA LYS A 5 13.41 15.20 -8.94
C LYS A 5 12.78 13.82 -9.08
N ILE A 6 13.23 13.04 -10.06
CA ILE A 6 12.84 11.64 -10.24
C ILE A 6 14.01 10.77 -9.80
N ILE A 7 13.74 9.83 -8.91
CA ILE A 7 14.72 8.86 -8.41
C ILE A 7 14.23 7.47 -8.82
N PHE A 8 15.03 6.76 -9.61
CA PHE A 8 14.79 5.36 -9.96
C PHE A 8 15.43 4.46 -8.92
N GLY A 9 14.67 3.53 -8.37
CA GLY A 9 15.18 2.60 -7.38
C GLY A 9 14.08 1.83 -6.65
N ASP A 10 14.51 1.03 -5.69
CA ASP A 10 13.63 0.24 -4.83
C ASP A 10 13.24 1.06 -3.59
N SER A 11 11.95 1.23 -3.36
CA SER A 11 11.43 1.99 -2.21
C SER A 11 11.66 1.29 -0.86
N ARG A 12 12.10 0.04 -0.85
CA ARG A 12 12.58 -0.63 0.37
C ARG A 12 13.90 -0.07 0.88
N SER A 13 14.57 0.78 0.08
CA SER A 13 15.83 1.43 0.42
C SER A 13 15.87 2.83 -0.20
N LEU A 14 15.54 3.85 0.59
CA LEU A 14 15.53 5.25 0.17
C LEU A 14 16.81 5.98 0.57
N ASN A 15 17.97 5.37 0.34
CA ASN A 15 19.28 5.87 0.80
C ASN A 15 19.64 7.28 0.30
N GLN A 16 19.03 7.72 -0.82
CA GLN A 16 19.25 9.06 -1.38
C GLN A 16 18.49 10.15 -0.63
N ILE A 17 17.57 9.77 0.26
CA ILE A 17 16.73 10.69 1.02
C ILE A 17 17.19 10.71 2.47
N LYS A 18 17.47 11.91 2.99
CA LYS A 18 17.91 12.11 4.36
C LYS A 18 16.80 11.80 5.37
N ASP A 19 17.18 11.38 6.56
CA ASP A 19 16.28 11.20 7.67
C ASP A 19 15.51 12.49 7.95
N LYS A 20 14.24 12.38 8.29
CA LYS A 20 13.37 13.49 8.72
C LYS A 20 13.40 14.71 7.80
N SER A 21 13.44 14.47 6.49
CA SER A 21 13.52 15.52 5.47
C SER A 21 12.29 15.67 4.59
N VAL A 22 11.32 14.75 4.71
CA VAL A 22 10.11 14.70 3.89
C VAL A 22 8.89 15.13 4.71
N GLN A 23 8.06 16.02 4.19
CA GLN A 23 6.87 16.53 4.86
C GLN A 23 5.60 15.78 4.50
N LEU A 24 5.57 15.12 3.35
CA LEU A 24 4.42 14.37 2.90
C LEU A 24 4.87 13.19 2.04
N ILE A 25 4.34 12.02 2.32
CA ILE A 25 4.47 10.83 1.47
C ILE A 25 3.07 10.42 1.01
N ILE A 26 2.90 10.25 -0.29
CA ILE A 26 1.68 9.70 -0.88
C ILE A 26 2.09 8.52 -1.74
N THR A 27 1.53 7.35 -1.49
CA THR A 27 1.87 6.14 -2.23
C THR A 27 0.66 5.21 -2.38
N SER A 28 0.74 4.36 -3.39
CA SER A 28 -0.19 3.25 -3.61
C SER A 28 0.66 2.00 -3.88
N PRO A 29 0.86 1.13 -2.88
CA PRO A 29 1.67 -0.06 -3.08
C PRO A 29 1.02 -1.03 -4.07
N PRO A 30 1.79 -1.92 -4.70
CA PRO A 30 1.22 -3.00 -5.50
C PRO A 30 0.28 -3.85 -4.65
N TYR A 31 -0.82 -4.29 -5.26
CA TYR A 31 -1.71 -5.26 -4.61
C TYR A 31 -1.14 -6.67 -4.73
N TRP A 32 -1.29 -7.45 -3.69
CA TRP A 32 -0.83 -8.82 -3.66
C TRP A 32 -1.49 -9.67 -4.77
N GLN A 33 -0.66 -10.25 -5.66
CA GLN A 33 -1.06 -11.14 -6.77
C GLN A 33 -2.16 -10.59 -7.70
N LEU A 34 -2.44 -9.29 -7.66
CA LEU A 34 -3.54 -8.72 -8.46
C LEU A 34 -3.09 -8.31 -9.85
N LYS A 35 -1.90 -7.73 -9.98
CA LYS A 35 -1.41 -7.19 -11.24
C LYS A 35 0.09 -7.41 -11.39
N ASP A 36 0.47 -7.97 -12.52
CA ASP A 36 1.86 -8.04 -12.98
C ASP A 36 2.23 -6.70 -13.64
N TYR A 37 3.29 -6.07 -13.17
CA TYR A 37 3.87 -4.86 -13.76
C TYR A 37 5.08 -5.17 -14.64
N GLY A 38 5.41 -6.45 -14.84
CA GLY A 38 6.45 -6.91 -15.75
C GLY A 38 7.87 -6.80 -15.21
N THR A 39 8.04 -6.75 -13.89
CA THR A 39 9.36 -6.78 -13.24
C THR A 39 9.44 -7.94 -12.26
N GLU A 40 10.56 -8.69 -12.31
CA GLU A 40 10.75 -9.85 -11.42
C GLU A 40 10.81 -9.47 -9.94
N ASP A 41 11.30 -8.26 -9.63
CA ASP A 41 11.46 -7.73 -8.27
C ASP A 41 10.19 -7.05 -7.73
N GLN A 42 9.08 -7.15 -8.45
CA GLN A 42 7.81 -6.57 -8.01
C GLN A 42 7.37 -7.16 -6.68
N ILE A 43 7.11 -6.30 -5.69
CA ILE A 43 6.52 -6.72 -4.42
C ILE A 43 5.12 -7.28 -4.67
N GLY A 44 4.87 -8.52 -4.24
CA GLY A 44 3.55 -9.11 -4.09
C GLY A 44 3.07 -9.98 -5.25
N PHE A 45 3.65 -9.93 -6.46
CA PHE A 45 3.10 -10.73 -7.56
C PHE A 45 3.41 -12.21 -7.41
N ASN A 46 4.67 -12.55 -7.12
CA ASN A 46 5.12 -13.93 -6.89
C ASN A 46 5.31 -14.29 -5.41
N ASP A 47 5.08 -13.34 -4.51
CA ASP A 47 5.28 -13.50 -3.07
C ASP A 47 4.15 -14.32 -2.44
N SER A 48 4.47 -15.08 -1.39
CA SER A 48 3.47 -15.48 -0.40
C SER A 48 2.88 -14.24 0.28
N TYR A 49 1.75 -14.38 0.96
CA TYR A 49 1.17 -13.25 1.69
C TYR A 49 2.11 -12.69 2.75
N GLU A 50 2.80 -13.56 3.46
CA GLU A 50 3.76 -13.16 4.49
C GLU A 50 4.95 -12.41 3.90
N GLU A 51 5.53 -12.91 2.81
CA GLU A 51 6.62 -12.22 2.08
C GLU A 51 6.17 -10.85 1.57
N TYR A 52 4.96 -10.77 1.02
CA TYR A 52 4.36 -9.51 0.59
C TYR A 52 4.27 -8.48 1.72
N ILE A 53 3.73 -8.86 2.87
CA ILE A 53 3.62 -7.97 4.04
C ILE A 53 5.01 -7.60 4.56
N ASN A 54 5.95 -8.53 4.63
CA ASN A 54 7.32 -8.26 5.07
C ASN A 54 8.05 -7.29 4.13
N ASN A 55 7.87 -7.43 2.82
CA ASN A 55 8.42 -6.51 1.84
C ASN A 55 7.82 -5.10 1.96
N LEU A 56 6.52 -4.99 2.15
CA LEU A 56 5.87 -3.71 2.41
C LEU A 56 6.36 -3.07 3.72
N ASN A 57 6.59 -3.86 4.76
CA ASN A 57 7.08 -3.37 6.03
C ASN A 57 8.45 -2.71 5.92
N LEU A 58 9.31 -3.18 5.00
CA LEU A 58 10.57 -2.51 4.71
C LEU A 58 10.35 -1.10 4.12
N VAL A 59 9.36 -0.96 3.23
CA VAL A 59 8.99 0.35 2.68
C VAL A 59 8.49 1.28 3.79
N TRP A 60 7.64 0.79 4.69
CA TRP A 60 7.11 1.61 5.78
C TRP A 60 8.19 2.04 6.78
N LYS A 61 9.19 1.20 7.03
CA LYS A 61 10.37 1.60 7.83
C LYS A 61 11.11 2.76 7.19
N GLU A 62 11.35 2.71 5.89
CA GLU A 62 12.01 3.81 5.16
C GLU A 62 11.13 5.06 5.13
N CYS A 63 9.82 4.92 4.92
CA CYS A 63 8.89 6.05 5.03
C CYS A 63 8.97 6.72 6.40
N ASN A 64 8.98 5.92 7.47
CA ASN A 64 9.11 6.45 8.84
C ASN A 64 10.46 7.16 9.07
N ARG A 65 11.55 6.62 8.55
CA ARG A 65 12.88 7.23 8.67
C ARG A 65 12.97 8.59 7.99
N VAL A 66 12.47 8.70 6.76
CA VAL A 66 12.60 9.92 5.95
C VAL A 66 11.57 10.99 6.29
N LEU A 67 10.44 10.61 6.86
CA LEU A 67 9.35 11.52 7.19
C LEU A 67 9.70 12.36 8.41
N SER A 68 9.49 13.67 8.32
CA SER A 68 9.65 14.59 9.46
C SER A 68 8.58 14.35 10.52
N ASP A 69 8.94 14.63 11.78
CA ASP A 69 8.00 14.50 12.89
C ASP A 69 6.75 15.37 12.68
N GLY A 70 5.57 14.85 12.98
CA GLY A 70 4.29 15.54 12.79
C GLY A 70 3.79 15.60 11.34
N CYS A 71 4.54 15.02 10.40
CA CYS A 71 4.18 14.99 8.97
C CYS A 71 3.35 13.74 8.61
N ARG A 72 2.90 13.64 7.36
CA ARG A 72 1.87 12.68 6.95
C ARG A 72 2.37 11.62 5.96
N LEU A 73 2.01 10.37 6.24
CA LEU A 73 2.08 9.25 5.30
C LEU A 73 0.65 8.90 4.85
N CYS A 74 0.38 9.04 3.57
CA CYS A 74 -0.90 8.70 2.95
C CYS A 74 -0.74 7.47 2.05
N ILE A 75 -1.45 6.40 2.36
CA ILE A 75 -1.36 5.13 1.63
C ILE A 75 -2.71 4.83 0.99
N ASN A 76 -2.76 4.79 -0.34
CA ASN A 76 -3.94 4.34 -1.07
C ASN A 76 -3.91 2.83 -1.20
N ILE A 77 -4.70 2.15 -0.39
CA ILE A 77 -4.80 0.68 -0.32
C ILE A 77 -6.23 0.25 -0.03
N GLY A 78 -6.59 -0.95 -0.45
CA GLY A 78 -7.86 -1.59 -0.07
C GLY A 78 -7.60 -3.00 0.42
N ASP A 79 -8.56 -3.54 1.15
CA ASP A 79 -8.57 -4.96 1.47
C ASP A 79 -8.80 -5.77 0.19
N GLN A 80 -8.21 -6.96 0.13
CA GLN A 80 -8.27 -7.80 -1.05
C GLN A 80 -9.19 -8.99 -0.83
N PHE A 81 -9.97 -9.30 -1.86
CA PHE A 81 -10.74 -10.54 -1.89
C PHE A 81 -9.85 -11.68 -2.40
N ALA A 82 -9.61 -12.67 -1.56
CA ALA A 82 -8.96 -13.90 -1.98
C ALA A 82 -9.94 -14.76 -2.77
N ARG A 83 -9.50 -15.22 -3.94
CA ARG A 83 -10.30 -16.10 -4.76
C ARG A 83 -10.48 -17.46 -4.10
N SER A 84 -11.68 -18.04 -4.23
CA SER A 84 -12.00 -19.36 -3.71
C SER A 84 -11.08 -20.47 -4.23
N VAL A 85 -10.49 -20.29 -5.42
CA VAL A 85 -9.52 -21.22 -6.02
C VAL A 85 -8.30 -21.43 -5.14
N TYR A 86 -7.85 -20.39 -4.39
CA TYR A 86 -6.66 -20.50 -3.53
C TYR A 86 -6.97 -20.93 -2.10
N TYR A 87 -8.18 -20.66 -1.61
CA TYR A 87 -8.55 -20.88 -0.21
C TYR A 87 -9.75 -21.79 -0.01
N GLY A 88 -10.32 -22.34 -1.10
CA GLY A 88 -11.54 -23.13 -1.05
C GLY A 88 -12.81 -22.35 -0.66
N ARG A 89 -12.67 -21.06 -0.35
CA ARG A 89 -13.76 -20.15 0.04
C ARG A 89 -13.42 -18.70 -0.27
N TYR A 90 -14.43 -17.85 -0.36
CA TYR A 90 -14.21 -16.40 -0.37
C TYR A 90 -13.71 -15.92 0.97
N LYS A 91 -12.62 -15.17 0.95
CA LYS A 91 -12.01 -14.58 2.14
C LYS A 91 -11.58 -13.14 1.86
N VAL A 92 -11.84 -12.24 2.79
CA VAL A 92 -11.28 -10.89 2.77
C VAL A 92 -9.93 -10.93 3.48
N ILE A 93 -8.92 -10.38 2.83
CA ILE A 93 -7.58 -10.23 3.38
C ILE A 93 -7.45 -8.78 3.80
N PRO A 94 -7.34 -8.49 5.11
CA PRO A 94 -7.34 -7.13 5.64
C PRO A 94 -5.94 -6.49 5.56
N ILE A 95 -5.43 -6.27 4.35
CA ILE A 95 -4.09 -5.71 4.11
C ILE A 95 -3.93 -4.36 4.82
N ARG A 96 -4.97 -3.52 4.79
CA ARG A 96 -5.00 -2.23 5.46
C ARG A 96 -4.69 -2.34 6.94
N THR A 97 -5.28 -3.32 7.61
CA THR A 97 -5.09 -3.54 9.05
C THR A 97 -3.64 -3.89 9.38
N GLU A 98 -3.01 -4.73 8.58
CA GLU A 98 -1.59 -5.08 8.74
C GLU A 98 -0.69 -3.84 8.61
N ILE A 99 -0.94 -3.01 7.61
CA ILE A 99 -0.18 -1.77 7.41
C ILE A 99 -0.34 -0.82 8.59
N ILE A 100 -1.57 -0.58 9.06
CA ILE A 100 -1.84 0.29 10.21
C ILE A 100 -1.08 -0.20 11.45
N ARG A 101 -1.24 -1.48 11.79
CA ARG A 101 -0.59 -2.07 12.97
C ARG A 101 0.93 -1.97 12.90
N PHE A 102 1.50 -2.22 11.73
CA PHE A 102 2.94 -2.10 11.57
C PHE A 102 3.42 -0.66 11.68
N CYS A 103 2.76 0.30 11.05
CA CYS A 103 3.10 1.72 11.16
C CYS A 103 2.98 2.23 12.61
N GLU A 104 1.95 1.80 13.35
CA GLU A 104 1.82 2.11 14.77
C GLU A 104 2.98 1.53 15.60
N SER A 105 3.45 0.33 15.26
CA SER A 105 4.64 -0.27 15.92
C SER A 105 5.93 0.52 15.69
N LEU A 106 5.99 1.33 14.64
CA LEU A 106 7.08 2.26 14.36
C LEU A 106 6.97 3.60 15.08
N GLY A 107 5.88 3.83 15.84
CA GLY A 107 5.62 5.07 16.56
C GLY A 107 4.78 6.09 15.78
N MET A 108 4.15 5.69 14.68
CA MET A 108 3.19 6.53 13.97
C MET A 108 1.80 6.41 14.62
N ASP A 109 1.00 7.48 14.55
CA ASP A 109 -0.39 7.47 14.99
C ASP A 109 -1.33 7.31 13.79
N TYR A 110 -2.29 6.39 13.91
CA TYR A 110 -3.34 6.28 12.91
C TYR A 110 -4.35 7.43 13.08
N ILE A 111 -4.49 8.28 12.06
CA ILE A 111 -5.32 9.49 12.14
C ILE A 111 -6.73 9.27 11.57
N GLY A 112 -6.89 8.32 10.68
CA GLY A 112 -8.18 8.01 10.07
C GLY A 112 -8.07 7.57 8.62
N ALA A 113 -9.22 7.34 7.99
CA ALA A 113 -9.32 6.91 6.60
C ALA A 113 -10.15 7.89 5.79
N ILE A 114 -9.71 8.13 4.55
CA ILE A 114 -10.48 8.79 3.51
C ILE A 114 -10.97 7.71 2.55
N ILE A 115 -12.28 7.62 2.34
CA ILE A 115 -12.86 6.64 1.43
C ILE A 115 -12.95 7.24 0.04
N TRP A 116 -12.20 6.68 -0.89
CA TRP A 116 -12.35 7.00 -2.31
C TRP A 116 -13.43 6.10 -2.92
N GLN A 117 -14.63 6.67 -3.03
CA GLN A 117 -15.75 5.97 -3.66
C GLN A 117 -15.65 6.13 -5.19
N LYS A 118 -15.49 5.00 -5.88
CA LYS A 118 -15.58 4.96 -7.34
C LYS A 118 -17.04 4.78 -7.76
N THR A 119 -17.50 5.62 -8.68
CA THR A 119 -18.73 5.36 -9.42
C THR A 119 -18.39 4.47 -10.60
N THR A 120 -18.80 3.21 -10.56
CA THR A 120 -18.79 2.36 -11.74
C THR A 120 -20.08 2.62 -12.50
N THR A 121 -19.99 3.06 -13.75
CA THR A 121 -21.11 2.96 -14.70
C THR A 121 -21.31 1.47 -14.99
N MET A 122 -22.21 0.88 -14.24
CA MET A 122 -22.48 -0.53 -14.36
C MET A 122 -23.44 -0.81 -15.53
N ASN A 123 -22.94 -1.46 -16.54
CA ASN A 123 -23.75 -2.47 -17.21
C ASN A 123 -23.64 -3.73 -16.34
N THR A 124 -24.66 -3.96 -15.54
CA THR A 124 -24.73 -5.08 -14.62
C THR A 124 -25.09 -6.36 -15.37
N SER A 125 -24.11 -7.18 -15.62
CA SER A 125 -24.34 -8.62 -15.76
C SER A 125 -23.44 -9.34 -14.76
N GLY A 126 -24.04 -9.67 -13.62
CA GLY A 126 -23.47 -10.61 -12.65
C GLY A 126 -22.62 -10.01 -11.55
N GLY A 127 -23.15 -10.00 -10.33
CA GLY A 127 -22.48 -10.13 -9.05
C GLY A 127 -21.16 -9.38 -8.82
N GLY A 128 -21.11 -8.09 -9.07
CA GLY A 128 -19.92 -7.32 -8.84
C GLY A 128 -19.79 -6.89 -7.38
N ALA A 129 -18.75 -7.34 -6.70
CA ALA A 129 -18.34 -6.74 -5.45
C ALA A 129 -18.08 -5.24 -5.65
N ILE A 130 -18.64 -4.40 -4.77
CA ILE A 130 -18.38 -2.97 -4.77
C ILE A 130 -16.90 -2.77 -4.44
N ASP A 131 -16.13 -2.35 -5.42
CA ASP A 131 -14.70 -2.04 -5.24
C ASP A 131 -14.56 -0.71 -4.49
N ARG A 132 -14.52 -0.79 -3.17
CA ARG A 132 -14.27 0.35 -2.29
C ARG A 132 -12.78 0.38 -1.96
N LYS A 133 -12.08 1.38 -2.49
CA LYS A 133 -10.70 1.65 -2.08
C LYS A 133 -10.72 2.62 -0.91
N SER A 134 -9.99 2.27 0.12
CA SER A 134 -9.75 3.15 1.27
C SER A 134 -8.39 3.82 1.13
N VAL A 135 -8.32 5.10 1.45
CA VAL A 135 -7.06 5.85 1.60
C VAL A 135 -6.81 5.97 3.11
N VAL A 136 -5.68 5.50 3.55
CA VAL A 136 -5.27 5.54 4.97
C VAL A 136 -4.10 6.51 5.13
#